data_6a63b3eec93c639d61e78791b725c01a
#
_entry.id   6a63b3eec93c639d61e78791b725c01a
#
_cell.length_a   1.000
_cell.length_b   1.000
_cell.length_c   1.000
_cell.angle_alpha   90.00
_cell.angle_beta   90.00
_cell.angle_gamma   90.00
#
_symmetry.space_group_name_H-M   'P 1'
#
loop_
_entity.id
_entity.type
_entity.pdbx_description
1 polymer ?
#
loop_
_entity_poly.entity_id
_entity_poly.type
_entity_poly.pdbx_seq_one_letter_code
_entity_poly.pdbx_strand_id
1 'polypeptide(L)'
;MQIMVEYNGMWEMEAFFESGMPEDWFIGGVYSTINGETAEMYLNNMRKMFLEPLRDSNLIIFNRCTDEIDRRKFRRTFKGMNPQVQVAFESPTGKIYDNEPEVVPYDYSGDVVEIEDMDYGIWYLDAQEHPDRYVGKEIRFNARY
;
A
#
# COMPACT_ATOMS: atom_id res chain seq x y z
N MET A 1 4.47 -24.94 -14.97
CA MET A 1 4.78 -23.85 -15.93
C MET A 1 4.32 -22.55 -15.29
N GLN A 2 5.10 -21.47 -15.37
CA GLN A 2 4.70 -20.14 -14.89
C GLN A 2 4.50 -19.24 -16.10
N ILE A 3 3.40 -18.50 -16.11
CA ILE A 3 3.03 -17.58 -17.19
C ILE A 3 2.86 -16.19 -16.58
N MET A 4 3.40 -15.18 -17.23
CA MET A 4 3.18 -13.78 -16.90
C MET A 4 2.26 -13.17 -17.96
N VAL A 5 1.21 -12.50 -17.50
CA VAL A 5 0.25 -11.82 -18.37
C VAL A 5 0.32 -10.33 -18.07
N GLU A 6 0.62 -9.53 -19.10
CA GLU A 6 0.47 -8.08 -19.02
C GLU A 6 -1.01 -7.74 -19.29
N TYR A 7 -1.62 -7.07 -18.31
CA TYR A 7 -3.02 -6.68 -18.37
C TYR A 7 -3.15 -5.15 -18.43
N ASN A 8 -4.12 -4.65 -19.16
CA ASN A 8 -4.33 -3.21 -19.28
C ASN A 8 -4.83 -2.64 -17.94
N GLY A 9 -4.02 -1.78 -17.33
CA GLY A 9 -4.29 -1.17 -16.02
C GLY A 9 -5.51 -0.23 -15.96
N MET A 10 -6.19 0.02 -17.09
CA MET A 10 -7.43 0.77 -17.15
C MET A 10 -8.68 -0.13 -17.17
N TRP A 11 -8.50 -1.43 -17.26
CA TRP A 11 -9.58 -2.40 -17.25
C TRP A 11 -9.84 -2.93 -15.85
N GLU A 12 -11.10 -3.27 -15.56
CA GLU A 12 -11.48 -3.87 -14.30
C GLU A 12 -10.94 -5.30 -14.20
N MET A 13 -10.27 -5.62 -13.09
CA MET A 13 -9.70 -6.95 -12.86
C MET A 13 -10.77 -8.04 -12.80
N GLU A 14 -12.00 -7.70 -12.42
CA GLU A 14 -13.14 -8.61 -12.38
C GLU A 14 -13.39 -9.27 -13.75
N ALA A 15 -13.30 -8.52 -14.83
CA ALA A 15 -13.42 -9.05 -16.19
C ALA A 15 -12.35 -10.10 -16.52
N PHE A 16 -11.14 -9.96 -15.98
CA PHE A 16 -10.09 -10.96 -16.12
C PHE A 16 -10.40 -12.22 -15.31
N PHE A 17 -10.85 -12.08 -14.08
CA PHE A 17 -11.21 -13.24 -13.23
C PHE A 17 -12.42 -14.00 -13.78
N GLU A 18 -13.39 -13.32 -14.38
CA GLU A 18 -14.57 -13.92 -14.98
C GLU A 18 -14.30 -14.57 -16.34
N SER A 19 -13.19 -14.27 -17.01
CA SER A 19 -12.89 -14.79 -18.36
C SER A 19 -12.72 -16.32 -18.42
N GLY A 20 -12.62 -16.94 -17.26
CA GLY A 20 -12.41 -18.40 -17.12
C GLY A 20 -10.95 -18.80 -17.31
N MET A 21 -10.37 -19.36 -16.28
CA MET A 21 -9.04 -19.99 -16.34
C MET A 21 -9.18 -21.51 -16.49
N PRO A 22 -8.20 -22.20 -17.11
CA PRO A 22 -8.13 -23.66 -17.06
C PRO A 22 -8.22 -24.18 -15.62
N GLU A 23 -8.84 -25.34 -15.42
CA GLU A 23 -9.14 -25.90 -14.08
C GLU A 23 -7.90 -26.04 -13.16
N ASP A 24 -6.72 -26.27 -13.76
CA ASP A 24 -5.46 -26.45 -13.01
C ASP A 24 -4.65 -25.16 -12.86
N TRP A 25 -5.21 -24.00 -13.22
CA TRP A 25 -4.50 -22.72 -13.14
C TRP A 25 -4.93 -21.91 -11.94
N PHE A 26 -3.99 -21.20 -11.34
CA PHE A 26 -4.25 -20.23 -10.27
C PHE A 26 -3.41 -18.98 -10.45
N ILE A 27 -3.89 -17.87 -9.95
CA ILE A 27 -3.17 -16.61 -9.95
C ILE A 27 -2.17 -16.64 -8.78
N GLY A 28 -0.90 -16.69 -9.10
CA GLY A 28 0.19 -16.71 -8.11
C GLY A 28 0.47 -15.33 -7.50
N GLY A 29 0.09 -14.25 -8.19
CA GLY A 29 0.24 -12.88 -7.71
C GLY A 29 -0.18 -11.85 -8.74
N VAL A 30 -0.62 -10.70 -8.25
CA VAL A 30 -0.98 -9.51 -9.05
C VAL A 30 0.02 -8.41 -8.74
N TYR A 31 0.72 -7.93 -9.75
CA TYR A 31 1.75 -6.90 -9.64
C TYR A 31 1.34 -5.69 -10.48
N SER A 32 1.29 -4.53 -9.86
CA SER A 32 0.89 -3.30 -10.54
C SER A 32 2.03 -2.29 -10.56
N THR A 33 2.14 -1.55 -11.66
CA THR A 33 3.11 -0.48 -11.81
C THR A 33 2.41 0.86 -11.95
N ILE A 34 2.94 1.89 -11.29
CA ILE A 34 2.43 3.26 -11.29
C ILE A 34 3.56 4.21 -11.63
N ASN A 35 3.31 5.15 -12.55
CA ASN A 35 4.24 6.24 -12.79
C ASN A 35 4.16 7.24 -11.62
N GLY A 36 5.25 7.35 -10.83
CA GLY A 36 5.33 8.22 -9.66
C GLY A 36 5.14 9.71 -9.98
N GLU A 37 5.59 10.17 -11.15
CA GLU A 37 5.44 11.58 -11.56
C GLU A 37 3.98 12.01 -11.74
N THR A 38 3.09 11.08 -12.11
CA THR A 38 1.67 11.38 -12.39
C THR A 38 0.69 10.83 -11.34
N ALA A 39 1.19 10.02 -10.41
CA ALA A 39 0.37 9.30 -9.43
C ALA A 39 -0.53 10.23 -8.61
N GLU A 40 0.00 11.37 -8.15
CA GLU A 40 -0.76 12.31 -7.33
C GLU A 40 -1.88 12.99 -8.13
N MET A 41 -1.63 13.32 -9.38
CA MET A 41 -2.63 13.87 -10.29
C MET A 41 -3.80 12.89 -10.47
N TYR A 42 -3.51 11.61 -10.70
CA TYR A 42 -4.54 10.57 -10.82
C TYR A 42 -5.30 10.36 -9.51
N LEU A 43 -4.60 10.30 -8.38
CA LEU A 43 -5.23 10.14 -7.07
C LEU A 43 -6.21 11.28 -6.75
N ASN A 44 -5.87 12.51 -7.12
CA ASN A 44 -6.67 13.69 -6.82
C ASN A 44 -7.85 13.88 -7.80
N ASN A 45 -7.67 13.59 -9.09
CA ASN A 45 -8.65 13.89 -10.12
C ASN A 45 -9.50 12.68 -10.56
N MET A 46 -8.96 11.48 -10.45
CA MET A 46 -9.57 10.23 -10.97
C MET A 46 -9.48 9.10 -9.95
N ARG A 47 -9.69 9.42 -8.68
CA ARG A 47 -9.43 8.55 -7.53
C ARG A 47 -9.98 7.13 -7.69
N LYS A 48 -11.26 7.00 -8.04
CA LYS A 48 -11.90 5.68 -8.17
C LYS A 48 -11.21 4.85 -9.26
N MET A 49 -11.07 5.43 -10.45
CA MET A 49 -10.46 4.78 -11.61
C MET A 49 -8.98 4.41 -11.36
N PHE A 50 -8.27 5.22 -10.55
CA PHE A 50 -6.89 4.96 -10.17
C PHE A 50 -6.74 3.84 -9.14
N LEU A 51 -7.60 3.81 -8.12
CA LEU A 51 -7.47 2.89 -6.99
C LEU A 51 -8.12 1.52 -7.23
N GLU A 52 -9.19 1.44 -7.98
CA GLU A 52 -9.98 0.22 -8.17
C GLU A 52 -9.16 -0.93 -8.78
N PRO A 53 -8.38 -0.72 -9.87
CA PRO A 53 -7.56 -1.80 -10.44
C PRO A 53 -6.42 -2.27 -9.52
N LEU A 54 -6.03 -1.46 -8.53
CA LEU A 54 -4.91 -1.72 -7.63
C LEU A 54 -5.32 -2.47 -6.36
N ARG A 55 -6.62 -2.64 -6.12
CA ARG A 55 -7.15 -3.24 -4.88
C ARG A 55 -6.64 -4.65 -4.62
N ASP A 56 -6.57 -5.45 -5.68
CA ASP A 56 -6.20 -6.87 -5.60
C ASP A 56 -4.69 -7.12 -5.78
N SER A 57 -3.89 -6.03 -5.83
CA SER A 57 -2.46 -6.16 -5.99
C SER A 57 -1.78 -6.73 -4.75
N ASN A 58 -0.87 -7.68 -4.96
CA ASN A 58 0.05 -8.15 -3.94
C ASN A 58 1.24 -7.18 -3.77
N LEU A 59 1.68 -6.59 -4.91
CA LEU A 59 2.76 -5.62 -4.94
C LEU A 59 2.41 -4.47 -5.88
N ILE A 60 2.59 -3.24 -5.41
CA ILE A 60 2.46 -2.02 -6.20
C ILE A 60 3.84 -1.37 -6.28
N ILE A 61 4.34 -1.16 -7.48
CA ILE A 61 5.64 -0.54 -7.73
C ILE A 61 5.41 0.85 -8.33
N PHE A 62 5.80 1.87 -7.60
CA PHE A 62 5.91 3.22 -8.15
C PHE A 62 7.27 3.36 -8.82
N ASN A 63 7.30 3.52 -10.12
CA ASN A 63 8.51 3.82 -10.87
C ASN A 63 8.67 5.33 -11.09
N ARG A 64 9.86 5.77 -11.51
CA ARG A 64 10.18 7.18 -11.81
C ARG A 64 9.86 8.14 -10.65
N CYS A 65 10.01 7.67 -9.42
CA CYS A 65 9.78 8.50 -8.24
C CYS A 65 10.86 9.54 -8.08
N THR A 66 10.47 10.78 -7.84
CA THR A 66 11.35 11.85 -7.38
C THR A 66 11.27 11.96 -5.85
N ASP A 67 12.12 12.80 -5.25
CA ASP A 67 12.07 13.06 -3.81
C ASP A 67 10.80 13.83 -3.40
N GLU A 68 10.08 14.41 -4.35
CA GLU A 68 8.87 15.19 -4.12
C GLU A 68 7.62 14.30 -3.89
N ILE A 69 7.66 13.02 -4.30
CA ILE A 69 6.52 12.13 -4.10
C ILE A 69 6.28 11.87 -2.62
N ASP A 70 5.05 12.06 -2.16
CA ASP A 70 4.64 11.71 -0.80
C ASP A 70 4.42 10.19 -0.67
N ARG A 71 5.53 9.46 -0.46
CA ARG A 71 5.55 8.01 -0.31
C ARG A 71 4.68 7.54 0.85
N ARG A 72 4.61 8.32 1.94
CA ARG A 72 3.79 7.99 3.13
C ARG A 72 2.30 8.02 2.81
N LYS A 73 1.84 9.08 2.12
CA LYS A 73 0.45 9.22 1.68
C LYS A 73 0.03 8.03 0.82
N PHE A 74 0.87 7.62 -0.14
CA PHE A 74 0.56 6.48 -1.00
C PHE A 74 0.56 5.17 -0.23
N ARG A 75 1.57 4.88 0.60
CA ARG A 75 1.58 3.67 1.44
C ARG A 75 0.32 3.59 2.31
N ARG A 76 -0.02 4.67 3.02
CA ARG A 76 -1.24 4.75 3.84
C ARG A 76 -2.51 4.50 3.03
N THR A 77 -2.61 5.09 1.84
CA THR A 77 -3.77 4.90 0.96
C THR A 77 -3.94 3.44 0.56
N PHE A 78 -2.86 2.79 0.12
CA PHE A 78 -2.94 1.40 -0.35
C PHE A 78 -3.05 0.38 0.79
N LYS A 79 -2.34 0.57 1.89
CA LYS A 79 -2.49 -0.26 3.09
C LYS A 79 -3.89 -0.16 3.70
N GLY A 80 -4.53 1.00 3.63
CA GLY A 80 -5.93 1.18 4.04
C GLY A 80 -6.94 0.43 3.16
N MET A 81 -6.60 0.15 1.89
CA MET A 81 -7.43 -0.63 0.98
C MET A 81 -7.16 -2.14 1.07
N ASN A 82 -5.90 -2.51 1.15
CA ASN A 82 -5.42 -3.87 1.23
C ASN A 82 -4.23 -3.93 2.20
N PRO A 83 -4.43 -4.34 3.46
CA PRO A 83 -3.36 -4.39 4.46
C PRO A 83 -2.17 -5.28 4.07
N GLN A 84 -2.39 -6.27 3.21
CA GLN A 84 -1.36 -7.21 2.77
C GLN A 84 -0.54 -6.72 1.57
N VAL A 85 -0.93 -5.62 0.93
CA VAL A 85 -0.21 -5.11 -0.23
C VAL A 85 1.19 -4.63 0.16
N GLN A 86 2.16 -4.99 -0.66
CA GLN A 86 3.49 -4.39 -0.61
C GLN A 86 3.55 -3.18 -1.54
N VAL A 87 4.22 -2.10 -1.11
CA VAL A 87 4.36 -0.88 -1.92
C VAL A 87 5.82 -0.51 -1.99
N ALA A 88 6.39 -0.55 -3.18
CA ALA A 88 7.77 -0.19 -3.46
C ALA A 88 7.84 1.11 -4.27
N PHE A 89 8.91 1.88 -4.06
CA PHE A 89 9.17 3.13 -4.78
C PHE A 89 10.54 3.06 -5.43
N GLU A 90 10.60 3.30 -6.72
CA GLU A 90 11.81 3.24 -7.53
C GLU A 90 12.10 4.62 -8.17
N SER A 91 13.34 5.09 -8.03
CA SER A 91 13.80 6.31 -8.70
C SER A 91 13.96 6.10 -10.20
N PRO A 92 14.10 7.18 -11.02
CA PRO A 92 14.41 7.07 -12.44
C PRO A 92 15.72 6.33 -12.75
N THR A 93 16.61 6.23 -11.77
CA THR A 93 17.90 5.54 -11.89
C THR A 93 17.87 4.09 -11.39
N GLY A 94 16.70 3.57 -11.03
CA GLY A 94 16.54 2.21 -10.52
C GLY A 94 16.87 2.03 -9.04
N LYS A 95 17.13 3.13 -8.30
CA LYS A 95 17.32 3.07 -6.85
C LYS A 95 15.96 2.86 -6.17
N ILE A 96 15.87 1.82 -5.33
CA ILE A 96 14.67 1.56 -4.53
C ILE A 96 14.74 2.34 -3.21
N TYR A 97 13.64 3.02 -2.87
CA TYR A 97 13.51 3.82 -1.64
C TYR A 97 12.95 3.01 -0.44
N ASP A 98 13.09 1.68 -0.45
CA ASP A 98 12.44 0.77 0.50
C ASP A 98 13.03 0.77 1.92
N ASN A 99 14.12 1.47 2.16
CA ASN A 99 14.82 1.44 3.45
C ASN A 99 14.50 2.63 4.37
N GLU A 100 13.48 3.42 4.07
CA GLU A 100 12.98 4.32 5.11
C GLU A 100 12.15 3.46 6.08
N PRO A 101 12.48 3.43 7.38
CA PRO A 101 11.66 2.75 8.36
C PRO A 101 10.22 3.24 8.20
N GLU A 102 9.25 2.34 8.25
CA GLU A 102 7.83 2.71 8.20
C GLU A 102 7.59 3.75 9.29
N VAL A 103 7.54 5.01 8.89
CA VAL A 103 7.27 6.10 9.81
C VAL A 103 5.77 6.10 10.01
N VAL A 104 5.35 5.54 11.11
CA VAL A 104 3.96 5.60 11.55
C VAL A 104 3.53 7.07 11.69
N PRO A 105 2.25 7.41 11.44
CA PRO A 105 1.77 8.79 11.42
C PRO A 105 1.68 9.45 12.81
N TYR A 106 2.00 8.73 13.85
CA TYR A 106 1.95 9.17 15.26
C TYR A 106 3.34 9.05 15.91
N ASP A 107 3.56 9.83 16.96
CA ASP A 107 4.81 9.80 17.72
C ASP A 107 4.77 8.66 18.76
N TYR A 108 5.68 7.70 18.61
CA TYR A 108 5.86 6.60 19.57
C TYR A 108 7.15 6.74 20.40
N SER A 109 7.82 7.89 20.38
CA SER A 109 9.06 8.11 21.14
C SER A 109 8.84 8.26 22.64
N GLY A 110 7.65 8.75 23.05
CA GLY A 110 7.28 8.96 24.44
C GLY A 110 6.75 7.72 25.16
N ASP A 111 6.47 7.85 26.48
CA ASP A 111 5.86 6.82 27.30
C ASP A 111 4.35 6.64 27.00
N VAL A 112 3.72 7.66 26.42
CA VAL A 112 2.32 7.66 25.99
C VAL A 112 2.29 7.85 24.50
N VAL A 113 1.59 6.95 23.80
CA VAL A 113 1.38 7.01 22.35
C VAL A 113 -0.08 7.34 22.09
N GLU A 114 -0.34 8.51 21.49
CA GLU A 114 -1.69 8.95 21.14
C GLU A 114 -1.99 8.53 19.70
N ILE A 115 -3.06 7.77 19.50
CA ILE A 115 -3.49 7.23 18.21
C ILE A 115 -4.80 7.90 17.80
N GLU A 116 -4.80 8.59 16.67
CA GLU A 116 -6.03 9.13 16.10
C GLU A 116 -6.92 8.01 15.53
N ASP A 117 -8.23 8.25 15.46
CA ASP A 117 -9.21 7.26 14.96
C ASP A 117 -8.84 6.68 13.60
N MET A 118 -8.28 7.52 12.71
CA MET A 118 -7.86 7.12 11.36
C MET A 118 -6.60 6.26 11.35
N ASP A 119 -5.78 6.33 12.40
CA ASP A 119 -4.46 5.69 12.47
C ASP A 119 -4.50 4.39 13.28
N TYR A 120 -5.65 4.07 13.88
CA TYR A 120 -5.82 2.86 14.68
C TYR A 120 -5.45 1.58 13.93
N GLY A 121 -5.87 1.44 12.68
CA GLY A 121 -5.54 0.27 11.86
C GLY A 121 -4.04 0.15 11.56
N ILE A 122 -3.38 1.29 11.35
CA ILE A 122 -1.92 1.34 11.12
C ILE A 122 -1.19 0.96 12.40
N TRP A 123 -1.60 1.54 13.53
CA TRP A 123 -1.04 1.18 14.83
C TRP A 123 -1.20 -0.31 15.13
N TYR A 124 -2.38 -0.87 14.91
CA TYR A 124 -2.65 -2.28 15.19
C TYR A 124 -1.73 -3.22 14.41
N LEU A 125 -1.48 -2.93 13.13
CA LEU A 125 -0.58 -3.71 12.29
C LEU A 125 0.88 -3.51 12.72
N ASP A 126 1.31 -2.26 12.94
CA ASP A 126 2.67 -1.96 13.39
C ASP A 126 2.98 -2.58 14.75
N ALA A 127 2.01 -2.61 15.65
CA ALA A 127 2.16 -3.25 16.96
C ALA A 127 2.29 -4.78 16.89
N GLN A 128 1.73 -5.41 15.85
CA GLN A 128 1.93 -6.85 15.59
C GLN A 128 3.29 -7.14 14.95
N GLU A 129 3.74 -6.29 14.03
CA GLU A 129 5.01 -6.46 13.33
C GLU A 129 6.22 -6.01 14.17
N HIS A 130 6.04 -4.97 15.00
CA HIS A 130 7.08 -4.35 15.81
C HIS A 130 6.65 -4.16 17.28
N PRO A 131 6.33 -5.23 18.02
CA PRO A 131 5.82 -5.14 19.39
C PRO A 131 6.81 -4.45 20.36
N ASP A 132 8.09 -4.51 20.08
CA ASP A 132 9.17 -3.88 20.85
C ASP A 132 9.05 -2.35 20.90
N ARG A 133 8.43 -1.71 19.92
CA ARG A 133 8.18 -0.25 19.92
C ARG A 133 7.21 0.20 21.00
N TYR A 134 6.32 -0.71 21.46
CA TYR A 134 5.19 -0.40 22.33
C TYR A 134 5.28 -1.04 23.71
N VAL A 135 6.24 -1.91 23.94
CA VAL A 135 6.42 -2.56 25.26
C VAL A 135 6.64 -1.52 26.34
N GLY A 136 5.78 -1.55 27.37
CA GLY A 136 5.84 -0.68 28.52
C GLY A 136 5.26 0.73 28.30
N LYS A 137 4.65 0.98 27.15
CA LYS A 137 4.02 2.27 26.84
C LYS A 137 2.52 2.25 27.05
N GLU A 138 1.96 3.40 27.41
CA GLU A 138 0.52 3.61 27.46
C GLU A 138 0.00 3.99 26.06
N ILE A 139 -1.01 3.28 25.55
CA ILE A 139 -1.63 3.59 24.27
C ILE A 139 -2.98 4.23 24.50
N ARG A 140 -3.19 5.43 23.94
CA ARG A 140 -4.46 6.18 24.03
C ARG A 140 -5.11 6.28 22.67
N PHE A 141 -6.34 5.87 22.56
CA PHE A 141 -7.19 6.03 21.37
C PHE A 141 -8.66 6.21 21.78
N ASN A 142 -9.47 6.78 20.90
CA ASN A 142 -10.90 6.93 21.11
C ASN A 142 -11.63 5.70 20.59
N ALA A 143 -12.36 4.99 21.47
CA ALA A 143 -13.24 3.90 21.08
C ALA A 143 -14.70 4.36 21.17
N ARG A 144 -15.50 4.10 20.13
CA ARG A 144 -16.95 4.24 20.16
C ARG A 144 -17.57 2.86 20.35
N TYR A 145 -18.44 2.75 21.33
CA TYR A 145 -19.26 1.55 21.57
C TYR A 145 -20.53 1.61 20.74
#